data_c1d97497bae33fadd0bd634f1a4ce315
#
_entry.id   c1d97497bae33fadd0bd634f1a4ce315
#
_cell.length_a   1.000
_cell.length_b   1.000
_cell.length_c   1.000
_cell.angle_alpha   90.00
_cell.angle_beta   90.00
_cell.angle_gamma   90.00
#
_symmetry.space_group_name_H-M   'P 1'
#
loop_
_entity.id
_entity.type
_entity.pdbx_description
1 polymer ?
#
loop_
_entity_poly.entity_id
_entity_poly.type
_entity_poly.pdbx_seq_one_letter_code
_entity_poly.pdbx_strand_id
1 'polypeptide(L)'
;MPRPDLLETFPNPCLGRPYEIAMECPEFTSLCPLGGIETDAAELKQLEGGAPDFATMHITYVPGDVCVELKSLKLYLWSFRNDGIFYERAVNRILDDLSSVVKPIWMEVLGDFNVRGGIKSVITARVGVRTPDV
;
A
#
# COMPACT_ATOMS: atom_id res chain seq x y z
N MET A 1 1.55 9.07 -10.60
CA MET A 1 0.71 9.47 -9.44
C MET A 1 -0.25 8.36 -9.09
N PRO A 2 -0.26 7.93 -7.84
CA PRO A 2 -1.29 6.98 -7.40
C PRO A 2 -2.69 7.55 -7.63
N ARG A 3 -3.63 6.66 -7.89
CA ARG A 3 -4.98 7.02 -8.30
C ARG A 3 -6.03 6.51 -7.30
N PRO A 4 -6.18 7.15 -6.12
CA PRO A 4 -7.19 6.72 -5.14
C PRO A 4 -8.63 6.85 -5.67
N ASP A 5 -8.85 7.67 -6.69
CA ASP A 5 -10.15 7.78 -7.36
C ASP A 5 -10.61 6.48 -8.03
N LEU A 6 -9.70 5.51 -8.24
CA LEU A 6 -10.05 4.19 -8.77
C LEU A 6 -10.72 3.30 -7.73
N LEU A 7 -10.50 3.57 -6.45
CA LEU A 7 -11.01 2.72 -5.38
C LEU A 7 -12.53 2.76 -5.30
N GLU A 8 -13.13 1.59 -5.23
CA GLU A 8 -14.57 1.41 -5.08
C GLU A 8 -14.87 0.58 -3.83
N THR A 9 -16.06 0.72 -3.31
CA THR A 9 -16.51 0.02 -2.12
C THR A 9 -17.85 -0.66 -2.37
N PHE A 10 -18.18 -1.62 -1.51
CA PHE A 10 -19.50 -2.22 -1.48
C PHE A 10 -19.97 -2.32 -0.02
N PRO A 11 -21.28 -2.38 0.23
CA PRO A 11 -21.80 -2.43 1.60
C PRO A 11 -21.28 -3.65 2.36
N ASN A 12 -20.88 -3.43 3.61
CA ASN A 12 -20.49 -4.52 4.50
C ASN A 12 -21.66 -5.47 4.69
N PRO A 13 -21.52 -6.74 4.29
CA PRO A 13 -22.63 -7.69 4.34
C PRO A 13 -22.96 -8.19 5.76
N CYS A 14 -22.13 -7.87 6.75
CA CYS A 14 -22.32 -8.39 8.10
C CYS A 14 -22.01 -7.33 9.15
N LEU A 15 -22.92 -6.36 9.31
CA LEU A 15 -22.76 -5.28 10.27
C LEU A 15 -22.91 -5.72 11.73
N GLY A 16 -23.49 -6.90 11.96
CA GLY A 16 -23.81 -7.38 13.30
C GLY A 16 -22.61 -7.87 14.11
N ARG A 17 -21.43 -8.00 13.51
CA ARG A 17 -20.24 -8.46 14.21
C ARG A 17 -18.99 -7.89 13.56
N PRO A 18 -17.93 -7.63 14.35
CA PRO A 18 -16.63 -7.33 13.76
C PRO A 18 -16.00 -8.58 13.17
N TYR A 19 -15.33 -8.44 12.04
CA TYR A 19 -14.53 -9.51 11.45
C TYR A 19 -13.36 -8.88 10.71
N GLU A 20 -12.34 -9.67 10.45
CA GLU A 20 -11.10 -9.19 9.88
C GLU A 20 -10.94 -9.70 8.45
N ILE A 21 -10.57 -8.80 7.55
CA ILE A 21 -10.24 -9.12 6.17
C ILE A 21 -8.74 -8.95 6.02
N ALA A 22 -8.06 -10.00 5.57
CA ALA A 22 -6.63 -9.96 5.31
C ALA A 22 -6.39 -10.27 3.83
N MET A 23 -5.67 -9.35 3.17
CA MET A 23 -5.37 -9.46 1.74
C MET A 23 -3.87 -9.46 1.54
N GLU A 24 -3.38 -10.34 0.68
CA GLU A 24 -1.99 -10.39 0.27
C GLU A 24 -1.90 -10.01 -1.21
N CYS A 25 -1.12 -8.98 -1.50
CA CYS A 25 -0.97 -8.42 -2.85
C CYS A 25 0.50 -8.55 -3.25
N PRO A 26 0.91 -9.67 -3.89
CA PRO A 26 2.33 -9.97 -4.13
C PRO A 26 2.92 -9.26 -5.34
N GLU A 27 2.11 -8.57 -6.13
CA GLU A 27 2.55 -7.97 -7.39
C GLU A 27 2.71 -6.46 -7.33
N PHE A 28 2.90 -5.88 -6.13
CA PHE A 28 3.11 -4.43 -6.01
C PHE A 28 4.45 -4.04 -6.61
N THR A 29 4.46 -2.98 -7.41
CA THR A 29 5.69 -2.40 -7.94
C THR A 29 5.59 -0.88 -7.99
N SER A 30 6.73 -0.23 -7.79
CA SER A 30 6.91 1.21 -7.94
C SER A 30 8.31 1.47 -8.45
N LEU A 31 8.69 2.73 -8.63
CA LEU A 31 10.03 3.08 -9.09
C LEU A 31 10.86 3.66 -7.95
N CYS A 32 12.16 3.44 -8.02
CA CYS A 32 13.09 4.09 -7.10
C CYS A 32 13.09 5.61 -7.36
N PRO A 33 12.86 6.45 -6.33
CA PRO A 33 12.76 7.90 -6.52
C PRO A 33 14.12 8.61 -6.55
N LEU A 34 15.10 8.08 -7.27
CA LEU A 34 16.45 8.66 -7.34
C LEU A 34 16.47 10.07 -7.89
N GLY A 35 15.48 10.47 -8.68
CA GLY A 35 15.39 11.82 -9.21
C GLY A 35 15.20 12.91 -8.15
N GLY A 36 14.85 12.52 -6.90
CA GLY A 36 14.71 13.45 -5.79
C GLY A 36 15.92 13.54 -4.88
N ILE A 37 16.97 12.77 -5.16
CA ILE A 37 18.20 12.78 -4.35
C ILE A 37 19.23 13.67 -5.07
N GLU A 38 19.62 14.76 -4.43
CA GLU A 38 20.69 15.62 -4.91
C GLU A 38 22.04 14.95 -4.69
N THR A 39 22.40 14.06 -5.59
CA THR A 39 23.75 13.49 -5.64
C THR A 39 24.19 13.54 -7.08
N ASP A 40 25.32 12.92 -7.41
CA ASP A 40 25.74 12.67 -8.80
C ASP A 40 24.66 11.84 -9.50
N ALA A 41 23.54 12.50 -9.62
CA ALA A 41 22.27 11.91 -9.99
C ALA A 41 22.31 11.27 -11.37
N ALA A 42 23.18 11.74 -12.26
CA ALA A 42 23.31 11.18 -13.60
C ALA A 42 23.96 9.78 -13.56
N GLU A 43 24.95 9.60 -12.68
CA GLU A 43 25.66 8.34 -12.52
C GLU A 43 24.84 7.32 -11.76
N LEU A 44 24.16 7.76 -10.69
CA LEU A 44 23.24 6.93 -9.93
C LEU A 44 22.01 6.54 -10.73
N LYS A 45 21.51 7.45 -11.58
CA LYS A 45 20.42 7.15 -12.51
C LYS A 45 20.80 6.09 -13.54
N GLN A 46 22.06 6.01 -13.94
CA GLN A 46 22.51 4.96 -14.85
C GLN A 46 22.60 3.61 -14.14
N LEU A 47 22.93 3.60 -12.85
CA LEU A 47 23.07 2.38 -12.08
C LEU A 47 21.74 1.81 -11.59
N GLU A 48 20.82 2.68 -11.22
CA GLU A 48 19.54 2.29 -10.62
C GLU A 48 18.33 2.96 -11.28
N GLY A 49 18.59 3.88 -12.19
CA GLY A 49 17.73 4.82 -12.90
C GLY A 49 16.27 4.50 -13.10
N GLY A 50 15.48 4.63 -12.04
CA GLY A 50 14.07 4.29 -12.11
C GLY A 50 13.82 2.79 -12.16
N ALA A 51 14.79 1.97 -11.68
CA ALA A 51 14.60 0.52 -11.59
C ALA A 51 13.36 0.23 -10.73
N PRO A 52 12.57 -0.78 -11.13
CA PRO A 52 11.37 -1.10 -10.37
C PRO A 52 11.71 -1.72 -9.01
N ASP A 53 10.98 -1.28 -8.00
CA ASP A 53 10.95 -1.94 -6.69
C ASP A 53 9.74 -2.88 -6.66
N PHE A 54 9.89 -4.02 -6.00
CA PHE A 54 8.83 -5.02 -5.87
C PHE A 54 8.54 -5.28 -4.41
N ALA A 55 7.28 -5.49 -4.10
CA ALA A 55 6.85 -5.78 -2.75
C ALA A 55 5.61 -6.67 -2.73
N THR A 56 5.42 -7.35 -1.61
CA THR A 56 4.13 -7.91 -1.24
C THR A 56 3.48 -6.96 -0.25
N MET A 57 2.29 -6.47 -0.59
CA MET A 57 1.51 -5.66 0.34
C MET A 57 0.53 -6.57 1.08
N HIS A 58 0.58 -6.50 2.41
CA HIS A 58 -0.38 -7.18 3.28
C HIS A 58 -1.30 -6.12 3.85
N ILE A 59 -2.58 -6.20 3.50
CA ILE A 59 -3.59 -5.23 3.93
C ILE A 59 -4.59 -5.99 4.78
N THR A 60 -4.71 -5.59 6.05
CA THR A 60 -5.60 -6.22 7.02
C THR A 60 -6.48 -5.15 7.62
N TYR A 61 -7.80 -5.38 7.66
CA TYR A 61 -8.67 -4.39 8.25
C TYR A 61 -9.96 -5.01 8.81
N VAL A 62 -10.56 -4.29 9.74
CA VAL A 62 -11.90 -4.57 10.26
C VAL A 62 -12.84 -3.55 9.63
N PRO A 63 -13.78 -3.98 8.76
CA PRO A 63 -14.62 -3.01 8.05
C PRO A 63 -15.63 -2.34 8.97
N GLY A 64 -15.94 -1.08 8.66
CA GLY A 64 -17.09 -0.38 9.20
C GLY A 64 -18.31 -0.64 8.32
N ASP A 65 -18.84 0.42 7.71
CA ASP A 65 -20.05 0.31 6.87
C ASP A 65 -19.80 -0.30 5.50
N VAL A 66 -18.57 -0.28 5.00
CA VAL A 66 -18.25 -0.71 3.64
C VAL A 66 -16.96 -1.54 3.61
N CYS A 67 -16.85 -2.33 2.56
CA CYS A 67 -15.64 -3.09 2.24
C CYS A 67 -15.04 -2.58 0.93
N VAL A 68 -13.72 -2.74 0.75
CA VAL A 68 -13.08 -2.38 -0.51
C VAL A 68 -13.36 -3.45 -1.57
N GLU A 69 -13.63 -3.00 -2.79
CA GLU A 69 -13.84 -3.89 -3.92
C GLU A 69 -12.47 -4.31 -4.50
N LEU A 70 -12.24 -5.61 -4.70
CA LEU A 70 -10.92 -6.15 -5.00
C LEU A 70 -10.35 -5.74 -6.36
N LYS A 71 -11.18 -5.67 -7.39
CA LYS A 71 -10.70 -5.25 -8.71
C LYS A 71 -10.22 -3.80 -8.68
N SER A 72 -10.95 -2.94 -8.01
CA SER A 72 -10.57 -1.53 -7.85
C SER A 72 -9.28 -1.40 -7.04
N LEU A 73 -9.11 -2.22 -6.02
CA LEU A 73 -7.88 -2.25 -5.24
C LEU A 73 -6.69 -2.66 -6.12
N LYS A 74 -6.85 -3.67 -6.95
CA LYS A 74 -5.82 -4.10 -7.90
C LYS A 74 -5.41 -2.95 -8.82
N LEU A 75 -6.38 -2.25 -9.40
CA LEU A 75 -6.09 -1.12 -10.31
C LEU A 75 -5.43 0.03 -9.55
N TYR A 76 -5.87 0.30 -8.33
CA TYR A 76 -5.25 1.31 -7.48
C TYR A 76 -3.77 0.99 -7.21
N LEU A 77 -3.47 -0.24 -6.79
CA LEU A 77 -2.09 -0.64 -6.53
C LEU A 77 -1.23 -0.59 -7.79
N TRP A 78 -1.80 -0.94 -8.94
CA TRP A 78 -1.09 -0.81 -10.21
C TRP A 78 -0.75 0.64 -10.57
N SER A 79 -1.52 1.60 -10.07
CA SER A 79 -1.26 3.01 -10.35
C SER A 79 0.08 3.50 -9.78
N PHE A 80 0.71 2.74 -8.91
CA PHE A 80 2.03 3.06 -8.36
C PHE A 80 3.20 2.66 -9.28
N ARG A 81 2.97 1.84 -10.29
CA ARG A 81 4.05 1.18 -11.03
C ARG A 81 5.04 2.11 -11.71
N ASN A 82 4.61 3.30 -12.11
CA ASN A 82 5.47 4.29 -12.75
C ASN A 82 5.78 5.48 -11.83
N ASP A 83 5.50 5.34 -10.54
CA ASP A 83 5.62 6.40 -9.56
C ASP A 83 6.93 6.25 -8.79
N GLY A 84 7.75 7.29 -8.79
CA GLY A 84 8.97 7.31 -7.98
C GLY A 84 8.62 7.62 -6.54
N ILE A 85 8.67 6.62 -5.68
CA ILE A 85 8.21 6.76 -4.30
C ILE A 85 9.06 5.90 -3.36
N PHE A 86 9.42 6.45 -2.20
CA PHE A 86 10.10 5.70 -1.15
C PHE A 86 9.16 4.70 -0.48
N TYR A 87 9.72 3.61 0.06
CA TYR A 87 8.95 2.52 0.68
C TYR A 87 8.04 3.02 1.79
N GLU A 88 8.58 3.87 2.67
CA GLU A 88 7.85 4.44 3.80
C GLU A 88 6.65 5.27 3.33
N ARG A 89 6.85 6.03 2.27
CA ARG A 89 5.78 6.85 1.71
C ARG A 89 4.73 6.01 1.00
N ALA A 90 5.14 4.97 0.29
CA ALA A 90 4.23 4.09 -0.42
C ALA A 90 3.26 3.40 0.56
N VAL A 91 3.78 2.83 1.63
CA VAL A 91 2.95 2.13 2.63
C VAL A 91 1.99 3.10 3.32
N ASN A 92 2.49 4.26 3.75
CA ASN A 92 1.63 5.26 4.39
C ASN A 92 0.59 5.84 3.43
N ARG A 93 0.96 6.04 2.16
CA ARG A 93 0.02 6.52 1.15
C ARG A 93 -1.11 5.52 0.91
N ILE A 94 -0.78 4.23 0.83
CA ILE A 94 -1.79 3.18 0.66
C ILE A 94 -2.74 3.16 1.87
N LEU A 95 -2.19 3.25 3.07
CA LEU A 95 -3.00 3.30 4.29
C LEU A 95 -3.94 4.50 4.28
N ASP A 96 -3.43 5.68 3.96
CA ASP A 96 -4.23 6.91 3.96
C ASP A 96 -5.33 6.85 2.90
N ASP A 97 -5.01 6.43 1.69
CA ASP A 97 -5.98 6.35 0.61
C ASP A 97 -7.09 5.34 0.91
N LEU A 98 -6.71 4.14 1.35
CA LEU A 98 -7.67 3.09 1.68
C LEU A 98 -8.53 3.48 2.88
N SER A 99 -7.94 3.98 3.94
CA SER A 99 -8.70 4.34 5.14
C SER A 99 -9.65 5.51 4.89
N SER A 100 -9.30 6.43 3.99
CA SER A 100 -10.19 7.53 3.60
C SER A 100 -11.42 7.04 2.86
N VAL A 101 -11.29 5.99 2.04
CA VAL A 101 -12.37 5.46 1.22
C VAL A 101 -13.21 4.47 2.01
N VAL A 102 -12.58 3.56 2.74
CA VAL A 102 -13.25 2.44 3.42
C VAL A 102 -13.74 2.84 4.82
N LYS A 103 -13.07 3.79 5.46
CA LYS A 103 -13.34 4.24 6.83
C LYS A 103 -13.44 3.05 7.79
N PRO A 104 -12.36 2.25 7.91
CA PRO A 104 -12.38 1.04 8.71
C PRO A 104 -12.38 1.36 10.21
N ILE A 105 -12.78 0.38 11.02
CA ILE A 105 -12.59 0.45 12.47
C ILE A 105 -11.10 0.40 12.77
N TRP A 106 -10.37 -0.45 12.06
CA TRP A 106 -8.92 -0.60 12.16
C TRP A 106 -8.37 -1.07 10.83
N MET A 107 -7.17 -0.60 10.49
CA MET A 107 -6.48 -1.05 9.28
C MET A 107 -4.98 -1.05 9.48
N GLU A 108 -4.34 -2.08 8.94
CA GLU A 108 -2.89 -2.18 8.87
C GLU A 108 -2.45 -2.42 7.44
N VAL A 109 -1.43 -1.70 7.01
CA VAL A 109 -0.75 -1.98 5.74
C VAL A 109 0.70 -2.32 6.06
N LEU A 110 1.13 -3.49 5.64
CA LEU A 110 2.50 -3.96 5.79
C LEU A 110 3.10 -4.17 4.40
N GLY A 111 4.14 -3.42 4.08
CA GLY A 111 4.89 -3.59 2.84
C GLY A 111 6.12 -4.42 3.07
N ASP A 112 6.16 -5.60 2.48
CA ASP A 112 7.30 -6.50 2.53
C ASP A 112 8.05 -6.36 1.20
N PHE A 113 9.12 -5.54 1.21
CA PHE A 113 9.87 -5.20 0.00
C PHE A 113 10.97 -6.21 -0.27
N ASN A 114 11.19 -6.50 -1.54
CA ASN A 114 12.27 -7.38 -1.95
C ASN A 114 13.62 -6.81 -1.52
N VAL A 115 14.59 -7.70 -1.27
CA VAL A 115 15.94 -7.30 -0.89
C VAL A 115 16.53 -6.41 -1.97
N ARG A 116 17.10 -5.28 -1.56
CA ARG A 116 17.77 -4.34 -2.44
C ARG A 116 19.00 -3.80 -1.76
N GLY A 117 20.13 -3.85 -2.46
CA GLY A 117 21.40 -3.47 -1.88
C GLY A 117 21.79 -4.28 -0.65
N GLY A 118 21.33 -5.53 -0.57
CA GLY A 118 21.57 -6.40 0.58
C GLY A 118 20.68 -6.09 1.79
N ILE A 119 19.72 -5.18 1.67
CA ILE A 119 18.85 -4.78 2.78
C ILE A 119 17.43 -5.23 2.49
N LYS A 120 16.84 -5.92 3.46
CA LYS A 120 15.44 -6.30 3.47
C LYS A 120 14.67 -5.28 4.30
N SER A 121 13.62 -4.67 3.72
CA SER A 121 12.82 -3.65 4.42
C SER A 121 11.37 -4.10 4.53
N VAL A 122 10.83 -3.97 5.73
CA VAL A 122 9.40 -4.20 6.01
C VAL A 122 8.88 -2.96 6.71
N ILE A 123 7.88 -2.33 6.13
CA ILE A 123 7.26 -1.12 6.67
C ILE A 123 5.83 -1.44 7.05
N THR A 124 5.44 -1.10 8.27
CA THR A 124 4.08 -1.34 8.78
C THR A 124 3.48 -0.05 9.31
N ALA A 125 2.29 0.27 8.84
CA ALA A 125 1.55 1.45 9.31
C ALA A 125 0.11 1.06 9.64
N ARG A 126 -0.47 1.71 10.64
CA ARG A 126 -1.80 1.37 11.17
C ARG A 126 -2.63 2.60 11.45
N VAL A 127 -3.94 2.46 11.35
CA VAL A 127 -4.91 3.45 11.82
C VAL A 127 -6.02 2.76 12.60
N GLY A 128 -6.61 3.48 13.55
CA GLY A 128 -7.71 2.97 14.36
C GLY A 128 -7.24 2.08 15.50
N VAL A 129 -8.21 1.50 16.18
CA VAL A 129 -7.97 0.65 17.34
C VAL A 129 -8.52 -0.75 17.04
N ARG A 130 -7.64 -1.75 17.10
CA ARG A 130 -8.04 -3.13 16.89
C ARG A 130 -8.84 -3.60 18.11
N THR A 131 -10.05 -4.12 17.83
CA THR A 131 -10.89 -4.65 18.91
C THR A 131 -10.38 -6.00 19.38
N PRO A 132 -10.45 -6.29 20.70
CA PRO A 132 -9.95 -7.57 21.22
C PRO A 132 -10.69 -8.81 20.71
N ASP A 133 -11.88 -8.62 20.15
CA ASP A 133 -12.79 -9.70 19.74
C ASP A 133 -12.57 -10.15 18.28
N VAL A 134 -11.53 -9.66 17.64
CA VAL A 134 -11.24 -9.98 16.24
C VAL A 134 -9.94 -10.75 16.09
#